data_4b68a8d93a128a22b48144e281e52629
#
_entry.id   4b68a8d93a128a22b48144e281e52629
#
_cell.length_a   1.000
_cell.length_b   1.000
_cell.length_c   1.000
_cell.angle_alpha   90.00
_cell.angle_beta   90.00
_cell.angle_gamma   90.00
#
_symmetry.space_group_name_H-M   'P 1'
#
loop_
_entity.id
_entity.type
_entity.pdbx_description
1 polymer ?
#
loop_
_entity_poly.entity_id
_entity_poly.type
_entity_poly.pdbx_seq_one_letter_code
_entity_poly.pdbx_strand_id
1 'polypeptide(L)'
;VDGYGWTIERRTERKDGSTPGKVLRTDPAAGEQLKKGRKLVLYVSLGNTLAPVPGDLVGKTLDDATAALQAAGQFVPKVTEVYDETQAAGIVLAVAPETSGEQPKGSEILLTVSKGPEPRTVPTGLAGKTYEEAAAALEGVQLVPVKVEEFSDTVPAGQVIGLRPGEGKQAPRDSKVEVVVSKGPDLVAVPSVNGTDLNGAVAALEAAGLQAGDVFGPANGRPFDTDPPAGTMVKRGSTVDIYLRR
;
A
#
# COMPACT_ATOMS: atom_id res chain seq x y z
N VAL A 1 -35.44 -7.90 54.27
CA VAL A 1 -34.89 -9.14 54.82
C VAL A 1 -34.78 -9.04 56.35
N ASP A 2 -34.64 -7.81 56.84
CA ASP A 2 -34.40 -7.55 58.30
C ASP A 2 -35.55 -7.97 59.22
N GLY A 3 -36.79 -8.07 58.73
CA GLY A 3 -37.96 -8.45 59.54
C GLY A 3 -38.04 -9.94 59.87
N TYR A 4 -37.29 -10.81 59.19
CA TYR A 4 -37.36 -12.27 59.39
C TYR A 4 -36.22 -12.83 60.24
N GLY A 5 -35.21 -12.01 60.60
CA GLY A 5 -34.04 -12.41 61.38
C GLY A 5 -33.21 -13.51 60.72
N TRP A 6 -33.24 -13.63 59.40
CA TRP A 6 -32.43 -14.59 58.68
C TRP A 6 -30.94 -14.18 58.64
N THR A 7 -30.05 -15.14 58.77
CA THR A 7 -28.64 -14.93 58.53
C THR A 7 -28.35 -15.13 57.04
N ILE A 8 -27.82 -14.11 56.35
CA ILE A 8 -27.50 -14.17 54.94
C ILE A 8 -26.05 -14.59 54.77
N GLU A 9 -25.86 -15.69 54.07
CA GLU A 9 -24.52 -16.14 53.57
C GLU A 9 -24.45 -15.89 52.10
N ARG A 10 -23.38 -15.22 51.63
CA ARG A 10 -23.11 -14.99 50.23
C ARG A 10 -22.06 -15.99 49.73
N ARG A 11 -22.40 -16.76 48.70
CA ARG A 11 -21.48 -17.61 47.95
C ARG A 11 -21.43 -17.11 46.54
N THR A 12 -20.30 -17.33 45.89
CA THR A 12 -20.11 -16.93 44.51
C THR A 12 -19.96 -18.15 43.63
N GLU A 13 -20.54 -18.11 42.42
CA GLU A 13 -20.37 -19.15 41.41
C GLU A 13 -20.32 -18.53 40.01
N ARG A 14 -19.68 -19.21 39.08
CA ARG A 14 -19.63 -18.80 37.66
C ARG A 14 -20.69 -19.54 36.88
N LYS A 15 -21.38 -18.81 35.99
CA LYS A 15 -22.37 -19.38 35.08
C LYS A 15 -22.40 -18.63 33.78
N ASP A 16 -22.22 -19.32 32.67
CA ASP A 16 -22.22 -18.72 31.33
C ASP A 16 -23.56 -18.02 31.06
N GLY A 17 -23.49 -16.82 30.44
CA GLY A 17 -24.63 -15.98 30.14
C GLY A 17 -25.17 -15.19 31.35
N SER A 18 -24.56 -15.30 32.53
CA SER A 18 -24.98 -14.55 33.71
C SER A 18 -24.20 -13.26 33.89
N THR A 19 -24.89 -12.24 34.43
CA THR A 19 -24.27 -10.95 34.74
C THR A 19 -23.60 -11.00 36.11
N PRO A 20 -22.33 -10.56 36.27
CA PRO A 20 -21.68 -10.46 37.59
C PRO A 20 -22.48 -9.64 38.59
N GLY A 21 -22.51 -10.11 39.83
CA GLY A 21 -23.22 -9.47 40.93
C GLY A 21 -24.71 -9.80 41.06
N LYS A 22 -25.31 -10.47 40.06
CA LYS A 22 -26.71 -10.91 40.17
C LYS A 22 -26.81 -12.22 40.94
N VAL A 23 -27.91 -12.38 41.70
CA VAL A 23 -28.24 -13.63 42.39
C VAL A 23 -28.76 -14.64 41.36
N LEU A 24 -28.09 -15.78 41.25
CA LEU A 24 -28.45 -16.87 40.35
C LEU A 24 -29.51 -17.81 40.94
N ARG A 25 -29.37 -18.09 42.23
CA ARG A 25 -30.27 -18.97 43.01
C ARG A 25 -30.07 -18.72 44.48
N THR A 26 -31.02 -19.20 45.26
CA THR A 26 -30.97 -19.19 46.71
C THR A 26 -31.06 -20.62 47.29
N ASP A 27 -30.59 -20.83 48.50
CA ASP A 27 -30.79 -22.06 49.25
C ASP A 27 -31.28 -21.71 50.67
N PRO A 28 -32.51 -22.02 51.02
CA PRO A 28 -33.52 -22.74 50.23
C PRO A 28 -33.94 -21.99 48.97
N ALA A 29 -34.49 -22.71 47.99
CA ALA A 29 -34.91 -22.16 46.72
C ALA A 29 -36.02 -21.12 46.84
N ALA A 30 -36.16 -20.21 45.87
CA ALA A 30 -37.22 -19.24 45.85
C ALA A 30 -38.62 -19.93 45.89
N GLY A 31 -39.47 -19.53 46.81
CA GLY A 31 -40.78 -20.13 47.05
C GLY A 31 -40.79 -21.22 48.12
N GLU A 32 -39.66 -21.71 48.60
CA GLU A 32 -39.56 -22.61 49.72
C GLU A 32 -39.69 -21.87 51.09
N GLN A 33 -40.21 -22.55 52.09
CA GLN A 33 -40.37 -21.95 53.42
C GLN A 33 -39.06 -22.00 54.21
N LEU A 34 -38.65 -20.84 54.74
CA LEU A 34 -37.49 -20.70 55.59
C LEU A 34 -37.93 -20.23 56.98
N LYS A 35 -37.67 -21.02 58.02
CA LYS A 35 -38.01 -20.65 59.41
C LYS A 35 -37.21 -19.44 59.84
N LYS A 36 -37.83 -18.60 60.74
CA LYS A 36 -37.17 -17.44 61.32
C LYS A 36 -35.83 -17.83 61.99
N GLY A 37 -34.82 -16.98 61.83
CA GLY A 37 -33.48 -17.20 62.39
C GLY A 37 -32.62 -18.24 61.65
N ARG A 38 -33.07 -18.78 60.53
CA ARG A 38 -32.29 -19.77 59.74
C ARG A 38 -31.43 -19.03 58.71
N LYS A 39 -30.49 -19.77 58.14
CA LYS A 39 -29.56 -19.29 57.14
C LYS A 39 -30.21 -19.32 55.76
N LEU A 40 -30.09 -18.19 55.02
CA LEU A 40 -30.39 -18.07 53.60
C LEU A 40 -29.09 -17.89 52.84
N VAL A 41 -28.75 -18.80 51.94
CA VAL A 41 -27.58 -18.70 51.10
C VAL A 41 -27.95 -18.07 49.78
N LEU A 42 -27.23 -17.01 49.38
CA LEU A 42 -27.35 -16.36 48.06
C LEU A 42 -26.19 -16.77 47.20
N TYR A 43 -26.45 -17.40 46.07
CA TYR A 43 -25.45 -17.68 45.08
C TYR A 43 -25.38 -16.55 44.08
N VAL A 44 -24.28 -15.80 44.11
CA VAL A 44 -24.07 -14.58 43.33
C VAL A 44 -23.14 -14.86 42.18
N SER A 45 -23.55 -14.45 41.00
CA SER A 45 -22.75 -14.64 39.79
C SER A 45 -21.41 -13.92 39.84
N LEU A 46 -20.35 -14.60 39.41
CA LEU A 46 -19.06 -14.03 39.02
C LEU A 46 -18.93 -13.83 37.47
N GLY A 47 -20.06 -14.02 36.76
CA GLY A 47 -20.05 -13.96 35.29
C GLY A 47 -19.74 -15.33 34.65
N ASN A 48 -19.26 -15.28 33.42
CA ASN A 48 -18.96 -16.47 32.63
C ASN A 48 -17.90 -17.36 33.29
N THR A 49 -17.93 -18.65 32.97
CA THR A 49 -16.84 -19.58 33.31
C THR A 49 -15.53 -19.13 32.65
N LEU A 50 -14.42 -19.55 33.26
CA LEU A 50 -13.10 -19.22 32.73
C LEU A 50 -12.72 -20.20 31.63
N ALA A 51 -11.92 -19.73 30.69
CA ALA A 51 -11.26 -20.56 29.69
C ALA A 51 -9.80 -20.06 29.50
N PRO A 52 -8.86 -20.96 29.21
CA PRO A 52 -7.48 -20.56 28.95
C PRO A 52 -7.37 -19.82 27.61
N VAL A 53 -6.63 -18.71 27.60
CA VAL A 53 -6.24 -18.04 26.36
C VAL A 53 -5.15 -18.87 25.68
N PRO A 54 -5.27 -19.23 24.38
CA PRO A 54 -4.24 -20.00 23.68
C PRO A 54 -2.87 -19.32 23.73
N GLY A 55 -1.82 -20.07 24.06
CA GLY A 55 -0.47 -19.55 24.25
C GLY A 55 0.33 -19.30 22.97
N ASP A 56 -0.15 -19.81 21.84
CA ASP A 56 0.56 -19.89 20.57
C ASP A 56 -0.03 -18.95 19.49
N LEU A 57 -0.58 -17.82 19.89
CA LEU A 57 -1.22 -16.87 18.97
C LEU A 57 -0.22 -15.94 18.28
N VAL A 58 0.91 -15.60 18.95
CA VAL A 58 1.96 -14.75 18.38
C VAL A 58 2.65 -15.50 17.25
N GLY A 59 2.87 -14.82 16.13
CA GLY A 59 3.43 -15.37 14.90
C GLY A 59 2.42 -16.06 13.98
N LYS A 60 1.17 -16.24 14.41
CA LYS A 60 0.08 -16.73 13.55
C LYS A 60 -0.54 -15.60 12.72
N THR A 61 -1.28 -15.98 11.68
CA THR A 61 -2.14 -15.03 10.96
C THR A 61 -3.30 -14.58 11.86
N LEU A 62 -3.85 -13.40 11.58
CA LEU A 62 -5.02 -12.89 12.30
C LEU A 62 -6.20 -13.87 12.24
N ASP A 63 -6.41 -14.52 11.09
CA ASP A 63 -7.51 -15.48 10.89
C ASP A 63 -7.31 -16.73 11.76
N ASP A 64 -6.11 -17.31 11.78
CA ASP A 64 -5.80 -18.47 12.62
C ASP A 64 -5.90 -18.15 14.11
N ALA A 65 -5.41 -16.97 14.51
CA ALA A 65 -5.51 -16.52 15.90
C ALA A 65 -6.97 -16.30 16.31
N THR A 66 -7.78 -15.71 15.45
CA THR A 66 -9.22 -15.50 15.67
C THR A 66 -9.93 -16.85 15.81
N ALA A 67 -9.68 -17.81 14.93
CA ALA A 67 -10.26 -19.13 15.00
C ALA A 67 -9.87 -19.87 16.30
N ALA A 68 -8.61 -19.75 16.72
CA ALA A 68 -8.13 -20.35 17.96
C ALA A 68 -8.81 -19.73 19.20
N LEU A 69 -8.96 -18.41 19.22
CA LEU A 69 -9.65 -17.67 20.30
C LEU A 69 -11.14 -18.06 20.39
N GLN A 70 -11.81 -18.19 19.26
CA GLN A 70 -13.20 -18.63 19.21
C GLN A 70 -13.36 -20.06 19.72
N ALA A 71 -12.48 -20.98 19.32
CA ALA A 71 -12.52 -22.37 19.74
C ALA A 71 -12.24 -22.55 21.25
N ALA A 72 -11.32 -21.75 21.82
CA ALA A 72 -10.89 -21.87 23.20
C ALA A 72 -11.93 -21.39 24.21
N GLY A 73 -12.60 -20.29 23.95
CA GLY A 73 -13.50 -19.68 24.93
C GLY A 73 -14.50 -18.68 24.35
N GLN A 74 -14.76 -18.74 23.04
CA GLN A 74 -15.60 -17.77 22.32
C GLN A 74 -15.13 -16.33 22.56
N PHE A 75 -13.82 -16.14 22.73
CA PHE A 75 -13.20 -14.85 22.93
C PHE A 75 -13.41 -13.93 21.71
N VAL A 76 -13.55 -12.64 21.97
CA VAL A 76 -13.76 -11.62 20.94
C VAL A 76 -12.42 -10.93 20.64
N PRO A 77 -11.83 -11.10 19.46
CA PRO A 77 -10.59 -10.42 19.12
C PRO A 77 -10.83 -8.90 18.94
N LYS A 78 -10.01 -8.09 19.58
CA LYS A 78 -9.93 -6.65 19.36
C LYS A 78 -8.59 -6.34 18.72
N VAL A 79 -8.60 -5.88 17.46
CA VAL A 79 -7.39 -5.72 16.66
C VAL A 79 -6.86 -4.30 16.75
N THR A 80 -5.55 -4.17 16.97
CA THR A 80 -4.79 -2.93 16.79
C THR A 80 -3.67 -3.23 15.81
N GLU A 81 -3.53 -2.41 14.78
CA GLU A 81 -2.51 -2.61 13.75
C GLU A 81 -1.36 -1.62 13.93
N VAL A 82 -0.12 -2.12 13.80
CA VAL A 82 1.12 -1.34 13.85
C VAL A 82 2.06 -1.74 12.72
N TYR A 83 2.92 -0.84 12.28
CA TYR A 83 3.99 -1.22 11.35
C TYR A 83 5.05 -2.06 12.06
N ASP A 84 5.58 -3.06 11.35
CA ASP A 84 6.69 -3.89 11.80
C ASP A 84 7.65 -4.16 10.64
N GLU A 85 8.93 -3.85 10.83
CA GLU A 85 9.95 -3.94 9.76
C GLU A 85 10.34 -5.38 9.40
N THR A 86 9.94 -6.36 10.24
CA THR A 86 10.38 -7.77 10.15
C THR A 86 9.24 -8.72 9.82
N GLN A 87 8.04 -8.41 10.29
CA GLN A 87 6.88 -9.28 10.14
C GLN A 87 5.98 -8.83 8.98
N ALA A 88 5.53 -9.79 8.20
CA ALA A 88 4.57 -9.53 7.13
C ALA A 88 3.24 -8.98 7.69
N ALA A 89 2.50 -8.27 6.84
CA ALA A 89 1.17 -7.80 7.18
C ALA A 89 0.23 -8.96 7.55
N GLY A 90 -0.61 -8.76 8.57
CA GLY A 90 -1.57 -9.75 9.05
C GLY A 90 -1.03 -10.73 10.10
N ILE A 91 0.24 -10.64 10.50
CA ILE A 91 0.83 -11.49 11.55
C ILE A 91 0.61 -10.87 12.92
N VAL A 92 0.19 -11.68 13.89
CA VAL A 92 0.00 -11.28 15.29
C VAL A 92 1.36 -11.09 15.96
N LEU A 93 1.60 -9.88 16.47
CA LEU A 93 2.83 -9.49 17.15
C LEU A 93 2.74 -9.63 18.67
N ALA A 94 1.57 -9.34 19.24
CA ALA A 94 1.34 -9.40 20.67
C ALA A 94 -0.13 -9.69 20.99
N VAL A 95 -0.36 -10.21 22.18
CA VAL A 95 -1.68 -10.56 22.72
C VAL A 95 -1.81 -10.01 24.13
N ALA A 96 -2.94 -9.38 24.45
CA ALA A 96 -3.23 -8.91 25.79
C ALA A 96 -4.68 -9.27 26.21
N PRO A 97 -4.92 -9.77 27.44
CA PRO A 97 -3.90 -10.13 28.43
C PRO A 97 -2.98 -11.26 27.96
N GLU A 98 -1.82 -11.41 28.60
CA GLU A 98 -0.81 -12.40 28.20
C GLU A 98 -1.38 -13.82 28.12
N THR A 99 -0.87 -14.59 27.15
CA THR A 99 -1.38 -15.88 26.67
C THR A 99 -1.16 -17.07 27.62
N SER A 100 -1.22 -16.91 28.91
CA SER A 100 -1.11 -18.05 29.85
C SER A 100 -2.12 -18.01 30.97
N GLY A 101 -3.03 -17.02 30.94
CA GLY A 101 -4.06 -16.83 31.95
C GLY A 101 -5.43 -17.34 31.53
N GLU A 102 -6.24 -17.67 32.53
CA GLU A 102 -7.66 -17.92 32.31
C GLU A 102 -8.43 -16.59 32.25
N GLN A 103 -9.29 -16.46 31.24
CA GLN A 103 -10.19 -15.32 31.09
C GLN A 103 -11.64 -15.77 31.05
N PRO A 104 -12.60 -14.91 31.45
CA PRO A 104 -14.01 -15.22 31.29
C PRO A 104 -14.34 -15.49 29.81
N LYS A 105 -15.07 -16.55 29.51
CA LYS A 105 -15.53 -16.86 28.15
C LYS A 105 -16.26 -15.65 27.56
N GLY A 106 -16.00 -15.36 26.28
CA GLY A 106 -16.57 -14.21 25.56
C GLY A 106 -15.94 -12.87 25.89
N SER A 107 -14.86 -12.81 26.72
CA SER A 107 -14.15 -11.56 26.95
C SER A 107 -13.32 -11.12 25.72
N GLU A 108 -13.04 -9.80 25.64
CA GLU A 108 -12.19 -9.25 24.60
C GLU A 108 -10.72 -9.62 24.82
N ILE A 109 -10.05 -10.04 23.74
CA ILE A 109 -8.61 -10.26 23.70
C ILE A 109 -8.02 -9.29 22.67
N LEU A 110 -7.13 -8.41 23.12
CA LEU A 110 -6.45 -7.47 22.25
C LEU A 110 -5.34 -8.20 21.47
N LEU A 111 -5.40 -8.11 20.16
CA LEU A 111 -4.37 -8.58 19.23
C LEU A 111 -3.67 -7.37 18.61
N THR A 112 -2.36 -7.27 18.76
CA THR A 112 -1.53 -6.34 17.99
C THR A 112 -1.06 -7.06 16.74
N VAL A 113 -1.38 -6.51 15.57
CA VAL A 113 -1.15 -7.15 14.27
C VAL A 113 -0.23 -6.28 13.42
N SER A 114 0.70 -6.90 12.71
CA SER A 114 1.59 -6.22 11.78
C SER A 114 0.83 -5.68 10.56
N LYS A 115 1.13 -4.44 10.18
CA LYS A 115 0.82 -3.87 8.86
C LYS A 115 1.88 -4.19 7.79
N GLY A 116 2.93 -4.91 8.18
CA GLY A 116 4.16 -5.02 7.41
C GLY A 116 5.07 -3.81 7.60
N PRO A 117 6.16 -3.72 6.82
CA PRO A 117 7.09 -2.59 6.87
C PRO A 117 6.41 -1.25 6.61
N GLU A 118 6.89 -0.21 7.29
CA GLU A 118 6.38 1.14 7.07
C GLU A 118 6.67 1.57 5.62
N PRO A 119 5.70 2.16 4.90
CA PRO A 119 5.93 2.70 3.56
C PRO A 119 6.99 3.80 3.57
N ARG A 120 7.81 3.86 2.52
CA ARG A 120 8.86 4.85 2.34
C ARG A 120 8.36 6.03 1.51
N THR A 121 8.76 7.22 1.87
CA THR A 121 8.46 8.42 1.06
C THR A 121 9.49 8.55 -0.05
N VAL A 122 9.03 8.68 -1.29
CA VAL A 122 9.91 8.96 -2.44
C VAL A 122 10.57 10.33 -2.23
N PRO A 123 11.91 10.42 -2.23
CA PRO A 123 12.62 11.66 -2.01
C PRO A 123 12.22 12.76 -3.01
N THR A 124 12.30 14.01 -2.58
CA THR A 124 12.00 15.20 -3.41
C THR A 124 13.27 15.88 -3.91
N GLY A 125 13.13 16.67 -4.97
CA GLY A 125 14.24 17.44 -5.57
C GLY A 125 15.18 16.59 -6.42
N LEU A 126 14.68 15.49 -6.99
CA LEU A 126 15.45 14.59 -7.87
C LEU A 126 15.27 14.94 -9.35
N ALA A 127 14.24 15.65 -9.73
CA ALA A 127 14.09 16.17 -11.08
C ALA A 127 15.27 17.10 -11.45
N GLY A 128 15.84 16.91 -12.64
CA GLY A 128 17.02 17.63 -13.13
C GLY A 128 18.37 17.13 -12.62
N LYS A 129 18.39 16.12 -11.70
CA LYS A 129 19.62 15.46 -11.26
C LYS A 129 20.04 14.33 -12.19
N THR A 130 21.21 13.74 -11.96
CA THR A 130 21.64 12.53 -12.68
C THR A 130 20.89 11.30 -12.17
N TYR A 131 20.91 10.23 -12.97
CA TYR A 131 20.35 8.94 -12.54
C TYR A 131 21.02 8.42 -11.27
N GLU A 132 22.34 8.53 -11.19
CA GLU A 132 23.15 8.03 -10.07
C GLU A 132 22.79 8.73 -8.76
N GLU A 133 22.59 10.06 -8.80
CA GLU A 133 22.14 10.83 -7.62
C GLU A 133 20.74 10.44 -7.19
N ALA A 134 19.81 10.26 -8.14
CA ALA A 134 18.45 9.83 -7.84
C ALA A 134 18.41 8.39 -7.31
N ALA A 135 19.20 7.49 -7.91
CA ALA A 135 19.30 6.10 -7.46
C ALA A 135 19.81 6.02 -6.01
N ALA A 136 20.92 6.71 -5.70
CA ALA A 136 21.47 6.74 -4.35
C ALA A 136 20.47 7.30 -3.31
N ALA A 137 19.70 8.32 -3.68
CA ALA A 137 18.67 8.87 -2.79
C ALA A 137 17.52 7.87 -2.54
N LEU A 138 17.09 7.13 -3.55
CA LEU A 138 16.06 6.08 -3.41
C LEU A 138 16.56 4.90 -2.58
N GLU A 139 17.77 4.41 -2.84
CA GLU A 139 18.39 3.34 -2.06
C GLU A 139 18.56 3.73 -0.59
N GLY A 140 18.91 4.99 -0.32
CA GLY A 140 19.02 5.53 1.04
C GLY A 140 17.73 5.47 1.87
N VAL A 141 16.57 5.40 1.21
CA VAL A 141 15.25 5.20 1.83
C VAL A 141 14.67 3.81 1.59
N GLN A 142 15.49 2.84 1.19
CA GLN A 142 15.09 1.46 0.93
C GLN A 142 14.01 1.33 -0.18
N LEU A 143 14.16 2.09 -1.25
CA LEU A 143 13.43 1.93 -2.50
C LEU A 143 14.38 1.47 -3.60
N VAL A 144 13.87 0.73 -4.59
CA VAL A 144 14.67 0.14 -5.66
C VAL A 144 14.55 1.00 -6.93
N PRO A 145 15.61 1.72 -7.35
CA PRO A 145 15.57 2.52 -8.57
C PRO A 145 15.56 1.65 -9.82
N VAL A 146 14.70 1.98 -10.78
CA VAL A 146 14.65 1.38 -12.11
C VAL A 146 14.77 2.46 -13.15
N LYS A 147 15.82 2.42 -13.96
CA LYS A 147 16.04 3.40 -15.05
C LYS A 147 15.04 3.18 -16.18
N VAL A 148 14.36 4.26 -16.58
CA VAL A 148 13.51 4.32 -17.77
C VAL A 148 13.97 5.54 -18.59
N GLU A 149 14.08 5.41 -19.88
CA GLU A 149 14.54 6.51 -20.75
C GLU A 149 13.40 7.01 -21.64
N GLU A 150 13.16 8.32 -21.62
CA GLU A 150 12.16 8.97 -22.44
C GLU A 150 12.76 10.21 -23.14
N PHE A 151 12.19 10.59 -24.28
CA PHE A 151 12.56 11.86 -24.91
C PHE A 151 11.96 13.04 -24.16
N SER A 152 12.68 14.15 -24.12
CA SER A 152 12.21 15.40 -23.52
C SER A 152 12.79 16.59 -24.29
N ASP A 153 11.91 17.51 -24.63
CA ASP A 153 12.30 18.77 -25.29
C ASP A 153 12.86 19.81 -24.32
N THR A 154 12.62 19.61 -23.02
CA THR A 154 12.92 20.61 -21.98
C THR A 154 13.99 20.18 -21.00
N VAL A 155 14.17 18.86 -20.83
CA VAL A 155 15.17 18.31 -19.91
C VAL A 155 16.37 17.80 -20.71
N PRO A 156 17.60 18.25 -20.40
CA PRO A 156 18.81 17.79 -21.07
C PRO A 156 18.98 16.28 -20.98
N ALA A 157 19.62 15.69 -21.99
CA ALA A 157 19.93 14.26 -22.00
C ALA A 157 20.76 13.86 -20.76
N GLY A 158 20.42 12.72 -20.15
CA GLY A 158 21.08 12.20 -18.96
C GLY A 158 20.49 12.70 -17.63
N GLN A 159 19.61 13.72 -17.65
CA GLN A 159 18.97 14.22 -16.43
C GLN A 159 17.60 13.58 -16.21
N VAL A 160 17.21 13.49 -14.94
CA VAL A 160 15.93 12.94 -14.51
C VAL A 160 14.78 13.89 -14.89
N ILE A 161 13.81 13.37 -15.62
CA ILE A 161 12.56 14.06 -15.94
C ILE A 161 11.61 14.04 -14.73
N GLY A 162 11.56 12.87 -14.07
CA GLY A 162 10.70 12.63 -12.90
C GLY A 162 10.74 11.18 -12.45
N LEU A 163 9.91 10.85 -11.47
CA LEU A 163 9.83 9.51 -10.88
C LEU A 163 8.40 8.95 -10.95
N ARG A 164 8.28 7.62 -10.94
CA ARG A 164 6.98 6.92 -10.86
C ARG A 164 7.09 5.77 -9.83
N PRO A 165 6.41 5.88 -8.66
CA PRO A 165 5.56 7.00 -8.22
C PRO A 165 6.34 8.29 -8.03
N GLY A 166 5.65 9.44 -8.18
CA GLY A 166 6.27 10.76 -8.12
C GLY A 166 6.82 11.13 -6.75
N GLU A 167 7.65 12.16 -6.72
CA GLU A 167 8.26 12.71 -5.51
C GLU A 167 7.23 12.99 -4.41
N GLY A 168 7.58 12.72 -3.15
CA GLY A 168 6.72 12.89 -1.97
C GLY A 168 5.60 11.85 -1.83
N LYS A 169 5.44 10.92 -2.76
CA LYS A 169 4.48 9.82 -2.65
C LYS A 169 5.02 8.69 -1.77
N GLN A 170 4.09 7.95 -1.16
CA GLN A 170 4.43 6.75 -0.41
C GLN A 170 4.56 5.55 -1.35
N ALA A 171 5.57 4.74 -1.10
CA ALA A 171 5.81 3.49 -1.81
C ALA A 171 6.17 2.39 -0.78
N PRO A 172 5.74 1.13 -0.98
CA PRO A 172 6.14 0.04 -0.11
C PRO A 172 7.67 -0.06 -0.04
N ARG A 173 8.21 -0.43 1.13
CA ARG A 173 9.63 -0.74 1.28
C ARG A 173 10.06 -1.77 0.22
N ASP A 174 11.28 -1.62 -0.30
CA ASP A 174 11.88 -2.47 -1.33
C ASP A 174 11.10 -2.51 -2.66
N SER A 175 10.09 -1.63 -2.83
CA SER A 175 9.39 -1.53 -4.11
C SER A 175 10.17 -0.74 -5.16
N LYS A 176 9.88 -1.05 -6.42
CA LYS A 176 10.50 -0.39 -7.57
C LYS A 176 9.95 1.02 -7.75
N VAL A 177 10.86 1.98 -8.01
CA VAL A 177 10.56 3.35 -8.42
C VAL A 177 11.23 3.61 -9.76
N GLU A 178 10.45 3.89 -10.78
CA GLU A 178 10.98 4.26 -12.08
C GLU A 178 11.59 5.65 -12.01
N VAL A 179 12.86 5.75 -12.39
CA VAL A 179 13.58 7.00 -12.59
C VAL A 179 13.60 7.29 -14.09
N VAL A 180 12.75 8.24 -14.50
CA VAL A 180 12.62 8.59 -15.92
C VAL A 180 13.72 9.57 -16.30
N VAL A 181 14.65 9.13 -17.14
CA VAL A 181 15.82 9.88 -17.58
C VAL A 181 15.62 10.38 -19.00
N SER A 182 15.96 11.63 -19.24
CA SER A 182 15.85 12.25 -20.55
C SER A 182 16.91 11.71 -21.53
N LYS A 183 16.48 11.39 -22.74
CA LYS A 183 17.33 11.21 -23.93
C LYS A 183 17.64 12.53 -24.64
N GLY A 184 17.11 13.65 -24.16
CA GLY A 184 17.02 14.90 -24.90
C GLY A 184 15.86 14.87 -25.92
N PRO A 185 15.80 15.85 -26.82
CA PRO A 185 14.75 15.92 -27.83
C PRO A 185 14.85 14.77 -28.84
N ASP A 186 13.70 14.29 -29.33
CA ASP A 186 13.65 13.28 -30.41
C ASP A 186 14.01 13.93 -31.74
N LEU A 187 15.30 13.85 -32.10
CA LEU A 187 15.86 14.43 -33.32
C LEU A 187 16.04 13.41 -34.39
N VAL A 188 15.72 13.80 -35.63
CA VAL A 188 15.98 13.01 -36.86
C VAL A 188 16.72 13.87 -37.87
N ALA A 189 17.59 13.26 -38.65
CA ALA A 189 18.31 13.98 -39.71
C ALA A 189 17.38 14.19 -40.91
N VAL A 190 17.41 15.39 -41.50
CA VAL A 190 16.73 15.69 -42.74
C VAL A 190 17.40 14.85 -43.86
N PRO A 191 16.65 13.97 -44.56
CA PRO A 191 17.23 13.15 -45.63
C PRO A 191 17.57 13.99 -46.86
N SER A 192 18.55 13.53 -47.64
CA SER A 192 18.82 14.13 -48.93
C SER A 192 17.73 13.79 -49.95
N VAL A 193 17.17 14.77 -50.60
CA VAL A 193 16.17 14.62 -51.65
C VAL A 193 16.76 14.73 -53.05
N ASN A 194 18.08 14.95 -53.16
CA ASN A 194 18.76 15.12 -54.42
C ASN A 194 18.74 13.84 -55.27
N GLY A 195 18.35 13.94 -56.53
CA GLY A 195 18.25 12.80 -57.46
C GLY A 195 16.92 12.04 -57.43
N THR A 196 15.96 12.46 -56.58
CA THR A 196 14.61 11.91 -56.55
C THR A 196 13.65 12.73 -57.41
N ASP A 197 12.42 12.24 -57.61
CA ASP A 197 11.29 13.06 -58.01
C ASP A 197 10.57 13.65 -56.77
N LEU A 198 9.57 14.48 -56.95
CA LEU A 198 8.88 15.13 -55.85
C LEU A 198 8.19 14.10 -54.90
N ASN A 199 7.58 13.04 -55.48
CA ASN A 199 6.94 12.00 -54.66
C ASN A 199 7.98 11.22 -53.83
N GLY A 200 9.16 10.93 -54.46
CA GLY A 200 10.27 10.30 -53.74
C GLY A 200 10.87 11.18 -52.65
N ALA A 201 10.93 12.50 -52.86
CA ALA A 201 11.35 13.45 -51.82
C ALA A 201 10.38 13.47 -50.62
N VAL A 202 9.08 13.56 -50.89
CA VAL A 202 8.05 13.50 -49.85
C VAL A 202 8.12 12.18 -49.10
N ALA A 203 8.18 11.05 -49.82
CA ALA A 203 8.31 9.72 -49.18
C ALA A 203 9.56 9.57 -48.33
N ALA A 204 10.68 10.16 -48.75
CA ALA A 204 11.91 10.14 -47.95
C ALA A 204 11.79 10.95 -46.65
N LEU A 205 11.12 12.12 -46.69
CA LEU A 205 10.87 12.91 -45.50
C LEU A 205 9.93 12.17 -44.52
N GLU A 206 8.81 11.61 -45.02
CA GLU A 206 7.86 10.84 -44.23
C GLU A 206 8.50 9.59 -43.61
N ALA A 207 9.36 8.87 -44.37
CA ALA A 207 10.08 7.72 -43.86
C ALA A 207 11.07 8.09 -42.73
N ALA A 208 11.61 9.32 -42.74
CA ALA A 208 12.42 9.87 -41.67
C ALA A 208 11.59 10.38 -40.51
N GLY A 209 10.22 10.36 -40.58
CA GLY A 209 9.31 10.87 -39.58
C GLY A 209 9.19 12.40 -39.60
N LEU A 210 9.41 13.02 -40.76
CA LEU A 210 9.27 14.46 -41.01
C LEU A 210 8.01 14.72 -41.87
N GLN A 211 7.57 15.96 -41.94
CA GLN A 211 6.46 16.39 -42.77
C GLN A 211 7.00 17.20 -43.97
N ALA A 212 6.51 16.91 -45.17
CA ALA A 212 6.79 17.79 -46.29
C ALA A 212 6.03 19.11 -46.14
N GLY A 213 6.76 20.20 -46.25
CA GLY A 213 6.28 21.56 -46.23
C GLY A 213 5.94 22.12 -47.61
N ASP A 214 6.20 23.41 -47.80
CA ASP A 214 6.00 24.08 -49.07
C ASP A 214 7.01 23.63 -50.13
N VAL A 215 6.58 23.66 -51.39
CA VAL A 215 7.39 23.29 -52.52
C VAL A 215 7.67 24.54 -53.37
N PHE A 216 8.94 24.84 -53.48
CA PHE A 216 9.38 26.09 -54.18
C PHE A 216 10.11 25.71 -55.48
N GLY A 217 9.76 26.38 -56.56
CA GLY A 217 10.45 26.24 -57.85
C GLY A 217 9.52 25.90 -59.02
N PRO A 218 10.08 25.53 -60.20
CA PRO A 218 9.28 25.23 -61.37
C PRO A 218 8.48 23.94 -61.26
N ALA A 219 7.24 23.94 -61.76
CA ALA A 219 6.32 22.80 -61.64
C ALA A 219 6.88 21.45 -62.15
N ASN A 220 7.78 21.45 -63.12
CA ASN A 220 8.44 20.27 -63.64
C ASN A 220 9.89 20.11 -63.17
N GLY A 221 10.25 20.82 -62.06
CA GLY A 221 11.57 20.74 -61.47
C GLY A 221 11.82 19.45 -60.69
N ARG A 222 13.07 19.18 -60.45
CA ARG A 222 13.49 18.07 -59.58
C ARG A 222 13.99 18.61 -58.24
N PRO A 223 13.67 17.93 -57.13
CA PRO A 223 14.20 18.26 -55.83
C PRO A 223 15.73 18.29 -55.83
N PHE A 224 16.32 19.33 -55.27
CA PHE A 224 17.75 19.50 -55.17
C PHE A 224 18.22 19.94 -53.79
N ASP A 225 17.34 20.57 -53.02
CA ASP A 225 17.63 21.09 -51.68
C ASP A 225 16.39 21.08 -50.82
N THR A 226 16.58 21.27 -49.49
CA THR A 226 15.52 21.36 -48.48
C THR A 226 15.84 22.48 -47.51
N ASP A 227 14.80 23.00 -46.83
CA ASP A 227 14.96 23.89 -45.69
C ASP A 227 14.15 23.33 -44.50
N PRO A 228 14.83 22.91 -43.42
CA PRO A 228 16.27 22.89 -43.18
C PRO A 228 17.06 21.95 -44.15
N PRO A 229 18.36 22.23 -44.39
CA PRO A 229 19.19 21.46 -45.32
C PRO A 229 19.36 19.98 -44.90
N ALA A 230 19.60 19.13 -45.92
CA ALA A 230 19.90 17.71 -45.69
C ALA A 230 21.04 17.51 -44.66
N GLY A 231 20.87 16.58 -43.73
CA GLY A 231 21.81 16.31 -42.64
C GLY A 231 21.56 17.16 -41.38
N THR A 232 20.75 18.20 -41.45
CA THR A 232 20.36 18.97 -40.25
C THR A 232 19.53 18.09 -39.32
N MET A 233 19.84 18.12 -38.02
CA MET A 233 19.06 17.44 -36.99
C MET A 233 17.87 18.32 -36.61
N VAL A 234 16.66 17.83 -36.83
CA VAL A 234 15.41 18.49 -36.51
C VAL A 234 14.52 17.58 -35.67
N LYS A 235 13.56 18.16 -34.95
CA LYS A 235 12.62 17.36 -34.18
C LYS A 235 11.77 16.46 -35.09
N ARG A 236 11.53 15.23 -34.67
CA ARG A 236 10.58 14.36 -35.37
C ARG A 236 9.22 15.06 -35.49
N GLY A 237 8.61 14.95 -36.69
CA GLY A 237 7.38 15.66 -37.05
C GLY A 237 7.57 17.10 -37.50
N SER A 238 8.81 17.63 -37.54
CA SER A 238 9.07 18.95 -38.11
C SER A 238 8.74 18.99 -39.59
N THR A 239 8.31 20.18 -40.06
CA THR A 239 8.05 20.45 -41.46
C THR A 239 9.38 20.82 -42.18
N VAL A 240 9.58 20.31 -43.37
CA VAL A 240 10.75 20.55 -44.22
C VAL A 240 10.30 20.94 -45.61
N ASP A 241 10.70 22.13 -46.04
CA ASP A 241 10.39 22.70 -47.37
C ASP A 241 11.28 22.08 -48.44
N ILE A 242 10.75 21.94 -49.67
CA ILE A 242 11.45 21.29 -50.77
C ILE A 242 11.70 22.31 -51.87
N TYR A 243 12.93 22.43 -52.33
CA TYR A 243 13.32 23.30 -53.42
C TYR A 243 13.57 22.51 -54.70
N LEU A 244 12.93 22.94 -55.82
CA LEU A 244 13.02 22.36 -57.12
C LEU A 244 13.87 23.21 -58.06
N ARG A 245 14.70 22.53 -58.92
CA ARG A 245 15.41 23.15 -60.04
C ARG A 245 15.08 22.42 -61.34
N ARG A 246 15.27 23.13 -62.48
CA ARG A 246 15.17 22.50 -63.82
C ARG A 246 16.30 21.52 -64.09
#